data_13ad91be974876b6f4dd719408bce87f
#
_entry.id   13ad91be974876b6f4dd719408bce87f
#
_cell.length_a   1.000
_cell.length_b   1.000
_cell.length_c   1.000
_cell.angle_alpha   90.00
_cell.angle_beta   90.00
_cell.angle_gamma   90.00
#
_symmetry.space_group_name_H-M   'P 1'
#
loop_
_entity.id
_entity.type
_entity.pdbx_description
1 polymer ?
#
loop_
_entity_poly.entity_id
_entity_poly.type
_entity_poly.pdbx_seq_one_letter_code
_entity_poly.pdbx_strand_id
1 'polypeptide(L)'
;DDIILEIDGNEVKSIMDVSKYITMSTADFIDFKVKRSYDELILKVKPNMVLSEDNLGNQLNKRMVGIKLGAYNDEINHVKLGPAQAIYHAAHEVYYVSISSLKYIGGMIAGKADTSQLGGPIRIAKISGQVADVGILAFISMMAYISISLGLINLFPIPMLDGGHLMFYGIEKV
;
A
#
# COMPACT_ATOMS: atom_id res chain seq x y z
N ASP A 1 17.99 4.60 -19.62
CA ASP A 1 16.79 4.44 -18.75
C ASP A 1 17.12 3.40 -17.70
N ASP A 2 16.66 3.66 -16.47
CA ASP A 2 16.89 2.78 -15.31
C ASP A 2 15.72 1.81 -15.16
N ILE A 3 16.00 0.55 -14.80
CA ILE A 3 14.98 -0.44 -14.46
C ILE A 3 14.94 -0.53 -12.93
N ILE A 4 13.79 -0.27 -12.32
CA ILE A 4 13.61 -0.41 -10.87
C ILE A 4 13.44 -1.89 -10.54
N LEU A 5 14.33 -2.42 -9.70
CA LEU A 5 14.31 -3.81 -9.26
C LEU A 5 13.64 -3.98 -7.89
N GLU A 6 14.00 -3.12 -6.94
CA GLU A 6 13.50 -3.19 -5.56
C GLU A 6 13.29 -1.78 -4.98
N ILE A 7 12.37 -1.65 -4.04
CA ILE A 7 12.14 -0.45 -3.23
C ILE A 7 12.08 -0.87 -1.76
N ASP A 8 12.96 -0.31 -0.93
CA ASP A 8 13.11 -0.67 0.49
C ASP A 8 13.19 -2.19 0.72
N GLY A 9 13.91 -2.92 -0.18
CA GLY A 9 14.07 -4.37 -0.13
C GLY A 9 12.86 -5.18 -0.65
N ASN A 10 11.81 -4.52 -1.16
CA ASN A 10 10.67 -5.18 -1.76
C ASN A 10 10.82 -5.22 -3.28
N GLU A 11 10.70 -6.40 -3.86
CA GLU A 11 10.80 -6.60 -5.30
C GLU A 11 9.68 -5.87 -6.05
N VAL A 12 10.02 -5.16 -7.11
CA VAL A 12 9.08 -4.44 -7.97
C VAL A 12 8.77 -5.28 -9.19
N LYS A 13 7.51 -5.68 -9.33
CA LYS A 13 7.01 -6.49 -10.46
C LYS A 13 6.11 -5.71 -11.40
N SER A 14 5.58 -4.59 -10.92
CA SER A 14 4.65 -3.76 -11.70
C SER A 14 4.83 -2.28 -11.40
N ILE A 15 4.35 -1.43 -12.30
CA ILE A 15 4.28 0.03 -12.09
C ILE A 15 3.44 0.37 -10.84
N MET A 16 2.43 -0.45 -10.54
CA MET A 16 1.58 -0.25 -9.36
C MET A 16 2.34 -0.48 -8.06
N ASP A 17 3.28 -1.44 -8.04
CA ASP A 17 4.11 -1.71 -6.85
C ASP A 17 4.96 -0.50 -6.48
N VAL A 18 5.49 0.21 -7.47
CA VAL A 18 6.28 1.43 -7.25
C VAL A 18 5.44 2.48 -6.50
N SER A 19 4.24 2.77 -7.02
CA SER A 19 3.33 3.74 -6.38
C SER A 19 2.90 3.30 -4.98
N LYS A 20 2.63 2.01 -4.80
CA LYS A 20 2.26 1.40 -3.53
C LYS A 20 3.38 1.55 -2.49
N TYR A 21 4.61 1.16 -2.83
CA TYR A 21 5.75 1.21 -1.91
C TYR A 21 6.12 2.64 -1.52
N ILE A 22 6.09 3.59 -2.46
CA ILE A 22 6.32 5.01 -2.17
C ILE A 22 5.24 5.57 -1.23
N THR A 23 3.97 5.26 -1.50
CA THR A 23 2.85 5.82 -0.71
C THR A 23 2.80 5.24 0.70
N MET A 24 3.11 3.95 0.86
CA MET A 24 3.07 3.25 2.15
C MET A 24 4.34 3.43 2.98
N SER A 25 5.45 3.88 2.39
CA SER A 25 6.68 4.14 3.13
C SER A 25 6.48 5.35 4.05
N THR A 26 6.90 5.21 5.32
CA THR A 26 6.94 6.30 6.32
C THR A 26 8.36 6.80 6.57
N ALA A 27 9.35 6.22 5.89
CA ALA A 27 10.75 6.59 6.03
C ALA A 27 11.06 7.96 5.39
N ASP A 28 12.02 8.70 5.93
CA ASP A 28 12.45 9.99 5.37
C ASP A 28 13.14 9.81 4.01
N PHE A 29 13.78 8.66 3.80
CA PHE A 29 14.42 8.28 2.55
C PHE A 29 13.93 6.90 2.15
N ILE A 30 13.79 6.70 0.84
CA ILE A 30 13.40 5.43 0.23
C ILE A 30 14.59 4.94 -0.58
N ASP A 31 14.99 3.69 -0.37
CA ASP A 31 16.09 3.05 -1.08
C ASP A 31 15.56 2.39 -2.37
N PHE A 32 15.98 2.90 -3.52
CA PHE A 32 15.68 2.34 -4.83
C PHE A 32 16.87 1.53 -5.34
N LYS A 33 16.69 0.24 -5.51
CA LYS A 33 17.65 -0.59 -6.23
C LYS A 33 17.27 -0.58 -7.69
N VAL A 34 18.14 0.02 -8.51
CA VAL A 34 17.91 0.18 -9.94
C VAL A 34 19.03 -0.48 -10.73
N LYS A 35 18.67 -1.01 -11.90
CA LYS A 35 19.62 -1.49 -12.89
C LYS A 35 19.79 -0.43 -13.96
N ARG A 36 21.02 0.08 -14.09
CA ARG A 36 21.43 1.03 -15.12
C ARG A 36 22.44 0.36 -16.03
N SER A 37 22.03 0.04 -17.24
CA SER A 37 22.82 -0.75 -18.19
C SER A 37 23.21 -2.12 -17.62
N TYR A 38 24.44 -2.29 -17.14
CA TYR A 38 24.94 -3.54 -16.56
C TYR A 38 25.15 -3.48 -15.06
N ASP A 39 25.06 -2.28 -14.46
CA ASP A 39 25.34 -2.06 -13.04
C ASP A 39 24.05 -1.97 -12.21
N GLU A 40 24.10 -2.53 -11.01
CA GLU A 40 23.06 -2.36 -9.99
C GLU A 40 23.47 -1.24 -9.03
N LEU A 41 22.60 -0.26 -8.85
CA LEU A 41 22.85 0.91 -8.02
C LEU A 41 21.74 1.03 -6.97
N ILE A 42 22.13 1.44 -5.76
CA ILE A 42 21.16 1.80 -4.71
C ILE A 42 21.13 3.33 -4.63
N LEU A 43 19.95 3.89 -4.90
CA LEU A 43 19.70 5.32 -4.88
C LEU A 43 18.82 5.66 -3.69
N LYS A 44 19.30 6.53 -2.79
CA LYS A 44 18.50 7.09 -1.69
C LYS A 44 17.73 8.30 -2.18
N VAL A 45 16.42 8.19 -2.19
CA VAL A 45 15.53 9.24 -2.69
C VAL A 45 14.66 9.76 -1.55
N LYS A 46 14.63 11.07 -1.38
CA LYS A 46 13.73 11.73 -0.43
C LYS A 46 12.41 12.02 -1.15
N PRO A 47 11.29 11.42 -0.73
CA PRO A 47 9.99 11.76 -1.30
C PRO A 47 9.56 13.15 -0.86
N ASN A 48 8.95 13.88 -1.78
CA ASN A 48 8.35 15.17 -1.49
C ASN A 48 6.86 15.00 -1.22
N MET A 49 6.33 15.78 -0.26
CA MET A 49 4.88 15.90 -0.08
C MET A 49 4.35 16.88 -1.12
N VAL A 50 3.48 16.40 -2.00
CA VAL A 50 2.85 17.20 -3.04
C VAL A 50 1.36 17.24 -2.79
N LEU A 51 0.79 18.45 -2.79
CA LEU A 51 -0.66 18.62 -2.82
C LEU A 51 -1.17 18.08 -4.15
N SER A 52 -1.90 17.00 -4.10
CA SER A 52 -2.56 16.38 -5.24
C SER A 52 -4.06 16.46 -5.03
N GLU A 53 -4.78 16.89 -6.04
CA GLU A 53 -6.23 16.86 -6.03
C GLU A 53 -6.70 15.47 -6.44
N ASP A 54 -7.56 14.85 -5.64
CA ASP A 54 -8.19 13.60 -6.03
C ASP A 54 -9.30 13.86 -7.06
N ASN A 55 -9.80 12.80 -7.70
CA ASN A 55 -10.89 12.90 -8.67
C ASN A 55 -12.20 13.47 -8.08
N LEU A 56 -12.21 13.84 -6.82
CA LEU A 56 -13.33 14.38 -6.06
C LEU A 56 -13.15 15.84 -5.71
N GLY A 57 -12.03 16.47 -6.14
CA GLY A 57 -11.69 17.85 -5.81
C GLY A 57 -11.11 18.04 -4.40
N ASN A 58 -10.81 16.96 -3.66
CA ASN A 58 -10.19 17.09 -2.35
C ASN A 58 -8.68 17.22 -2.49
N GLN A 59 -8.10 18.17 -1.78
CA GLN A 59 -6.65 18.31 -1.70
C GLN A 59 -6.09 17.27 -0.73
N LEU A 60 -5.17 16.45 -1.22
CA LEU A 60 -4.50 15.41 -0.47
C LEU A 60 -2.99 15.62 -0.56
N ASN A 61 -2.33 15.53 0.57
CA ASN A 61 -0.88 15.43 0.58
C ASN A 61 -0.47 14.02 0.18
N LYS A 62 0.12 13.88 -1.00
CA LYS A 62 0.62 12.62 -1.51
C LYS A 62 2.15 12.63 -1.50
N ARG A 63 2.75 11.56 -0.99
CA ARG A 63 4.19 11.35 -1.12
C ARG A 63 4.49 10.98 -2.57
N MET A 64 5.33 11.76 -3.21
CA MET A 64 5.72 11.54 -4.61
C MET A 64 7.23 11.63 -4.76
N VAL A 65 7.74 10.80 -5.63
CA VAL A 65 9.11 10.84 -6.13
C VAL A 65 9.02 11.30 -7.58
N GLY A 66 9.81 12.29 -7.95
CA GLY A 66 9.77 12.93 -9.28
C GLY A 66 10.32 12.03 -10.40
N ILE A 67 9.79 10.80 -10.53
CA ILE A 67 10.16 9.85 -11.59
C ILE A 67 9.01 9.69 -12.58
N LYS A 68 9.37 9.50 -13.85
CA LYS A 68 8.41 9.08 -14.88
C LYS A 68 8.52 7.55 -15.00
N LEU A 69 7.41 6.87 -14.77
CA LEU A 69 7.32 5.43 -14.91
C LEU A 69 6.80 5.08 -16.30
N GLY A 70 7.42 4.10 -16.94
CA GLY A 70 6.99 3.49 -18.19
C GLY A 70 7.14 1.99 -18.09
N ALA A 71 6.36 1.25 -18.88
CA ALA A 71 6.59 -0.18 -19.04
C ALA A 71 7.91 -0.40 -19.82
N TYR A 72 8.69 -1.37 -19.37
CA TYR A 72 9.90 -1.77 -20.10
C TYR A 72 9.46 -2.40 -21.43
N ASN A 73 9.90 -1.82 -22.55
CA ASN A 73 9.53 -2.21 -23.92
C ASN A 73 8.02 -2.17 -24.24
N ASP A 74 7.21 -1.38 -23.54
CA ASP A 74 5.75 -1.33 -23.71
C ASP A 74 5.03 -2.71 -23.59
N GLU A 75 5.71 -3.71 -23.05
CA GLU A 75 5.14 -5.04 -22.88
C GLU A 75 4.46 -5.18 -21.52
N ILE A 76 3.16 -5.45 -21.54
CA ILE A 76 2.41 -5.88 -20.36
C ILE A 76 2.46 -7.40 -20.32
N ASN A 77 3.33 -7.97 -19.51
CA ASN A 77 3.42 -9.40 -19.31
C ASN A 77 2.34 -9.91 -18.35
N HIS A 78 1.39 -10.66 -18.85
CA HIS A 78 0.43 -11.38 -18.04
C HIS A 78 1.06 -12.69 -17.53
N VAL A 79 1.47 -12.68 -16.26
CA VAL A 79 2.00 -13.89 -15.61
C VAL A 79 0.85 -14.78 -15.16
N LYS A 80 0.71 -15.97 -15.76
CA LYS A 80 -0.23 -16.99 -15.31
C LYS A 80 0.38 -17.77 -14.15
N LEU A 81 -0.12 -17.54 -12.95
CA LEU A 81 0.31 -18.25 -11.74
C LEU A 81 -0.46 -19.57 -11.60
N GLY A 82 0.23 -20.64 -11.20
CA GLY A 82 -0.43 -21.85 -10.75
C GLY A 82 -1.17 -21.65 -9.42
N PRO A 83 -2.15 -22.50 -9.05
CA PRO A 83 -2.97 -22.30 -7.84
C PRO A 83 -2.14 -22.17 -6.55
N ALA A 84 -1.11 -22.98 -6.39
CA ALA A 84 -0.23 -22.93 -5.20
C ALA A 84 0.57 -21.61 -5.14
N GLN A 85 1.09 -21.13 -6.27
CA GLN A 85 1.80 -19.87 -6.38
C GLN A 85 0.85 -18.68 -6.12
N ALA A 86 -0.38 -18.74 -6.63
CA ALA A 86 -1.38 -17.72 -6.40
C ALA A 86 -1.73 -17.58 -4.91
N ILE A 87 -1.89 -18.71 -4.18
CA ILE A 87 -2.13 -18.71 -2.73
C ILE A 87 -0.93 -18.12 -1.99
N TYR A 88 0.28 -18.50 -2.35
CA TYR A 88 1.50 -17.95 -1.73
C TYR A 88 1.59 -16.43 -1.92
N HIS A 89 1.38 -15.94 -3.14
CA HIS A 89 1.39 -14.51 -3.42
C HIS A 89 0.28 -13.75 -2.69
N ALA A 90 -0.92 -14.33 -2.61
CA ALA A 90 -2.03 -13.74 -1.87
C ALA A 90 -1.71 -13.65 -0.36
N ALA A 91 -1.16 -14.70 0.24
CA ALA A 91 -0.75 -14.68 1.65
C ALA A 91 0.35 -13.65 1.92
N HIS A 92 1.33 -13.56 1.03
CA HIS A 92 2.39 -12.55 1.11
C HIS A 92 1.82 -11.12 1.00
N GLU A 93 0.86 -10.91 0.10
CA GLU A 93 0.20 -9.61 -0.06
C GLU A 93 -0.58 -9.20 1.19
N VAL A 94 -1.36 -10.13 1.78
CA VAL A 94 -2.08 -9.90 3.05
C VAL A 94 -1.10 -9.51 4.15
N TYR A 95 0.00 -10.25 4.30
CA TYR A 95 1.04 -9.94 5.28
C TYR A 95 1.64 -8.56 5.06
N TYR A 96 2.04 -8.26 3.81
CA TYR A 96 2.63 -6.97 3.45
C TYR A 96 1.69 -5.80 3.74
N VAL A 97 0.43 -5.89 3.30
CA VAL A 97 -0.58 -4.85 3.52
C VAL A 97 -0.82 -4.65 5.01
N SER A 98 -0.94 -5.74 5.79
CA SER A 98 -1.16 -5.66 7.23
C SER A 98 -0.01 -4.96 7.96
N ILE A 99 1.23 -5.35 7.69
CA ILE A 99 2.41 -4.74 8.33
C ILE A 99 2.57 -3.28 7.91
N SER A 100 2.36 -2.97 6.63
CA SER A 100 2.46 -1.60 6.12
C SER A 100 1.38 -0.69 6.70
N SER A 101 0.15 -1.20 6.86
CA SER A 101 -0.94 -0.46 7.50
C SER A 101 -0.63 -0.17 8.96
N LEU A 102 -0.08 -1.16 9.71
CA LEU A 102 0.33 -0.97 11.09
C LEU A 102 1.45 0.08 11.22
N LYS A 103 2.46 0.02 10.34
CA LYS A 103 3.53 1.01 10.28
C LYS A 103 2.99 2.41 9.98
N TYR A 104 2.05 2.50 9.03
CA TYR A 104 1.43 3.77 8.67
C TYR A 104 0.62 4.37 9.83
N ILE A 105 -0.18 3.56 10.51
CA ILE A 105 -0.94 3.98 11.71
C ILE A 105 0.04 4.41 12.83
N GLY A 106 1.10 3.64 13.07
CA GLY A 106 2.15 4.01 14.02
C GLY A 106 2.82 5.33 13.65
N GLY A 107 3.07 5.55 12.36
CA GLY A 107 3.61 6.81 11.82
C GLY A 107 2.65 8.00 12.03
N MET A 108 1.34 7.80 11.89
CA MET A 108 0.34 8.83 12.18
C MET A 108 0.32 9.21 13.67
N ILE A 109 0.35 8.21 14.56
CA ILE A 109 0.40 8.46 16.02
C ILE A 109 1.68 9.20 16.41
N ALA A 110 2.79 8.89 15.75
CA ALA A 110 4.08 9.57 15.95
C ALA A 110 4.18 10.95 15.26
N GLY A 111 3.11 11.42 14.57
CA GLY A 111 3.10 12.68 13.84
C GLY A 111 3.94 12.70 12.55
N LYS A 112 4.38 11.54 12.07
CA LYS A 112 5.23 11.40 10.88
C LYS A 112 4.44 11.09 9.59
N ALA A 113 3.19 10.66 9.71
CA ALA A 113 2.33 10.35 8.57
C ALA A 113 1.12 11.29 8.53
N ASP A 114 0.69 11.64 7.32
CA ASP A 114 -0.41 12.57 7.09
C ASP A 114 -1.75 11.86 7.29
N THR A 115 -2.62 12.44 8.11
CA THR A 115 -3.97 11.94 8.38
C THR A 115 -4.99 12.35 7.31
N SER A 116 -4.65 13.27 6.41
CA SER A 116 -5.55 13.76 5.34
C SER A 116 -5.97 12.65 4.37
N GLN A 117 -5.18 11.58 4.30
CA GLN A 117 -5.47 10.42 3.43
C GLN A 117 -6.53 9.48 4.02
N LEU A 118 -6.91 9.64 5.29
CA LEU A 118 -7.97 8.84 5.89
C LEU A 118 -9.32 9.25 5.31
N GLY A 119 -9.81 8.43 4.39
CA GLY A 119 -11.13 8.63 3.78
C GLY A 119 -12.25 8.11 4.65
N GLY A 120 -13.30 8.90 4.84
CA GLY A 120 -14.52 8.44 5.48
C GLY A 120 -15.36 7.52 4.57
N PRO A 121 -16.50 6.98 5.06
CA PRO A 121 -17.37 6.05 4.33
C PRO A 121 -17.81 6.59 2.95
N ILE A 122 -18.03 7.89 2.83
CA ILE A 122 -18.43 8.53 1.56
C ILE A 122 -17.32 8.41 0.52
N ARG A 123 -16.05 8.55 0.92
CA ARG A 123 -14.91 8.40 0.03
C ARG A 123 -14.76 6.95 -0.42
N ILE A 124 -14.94 5.99 0.49
CA ILE A 124 -14.94 4.56 0.16
C ILE A 124 -16.02 4.27 -0.89
N ALA A 125 -17.25 4.76 -0.71
CA ALA A 125 -18.34 4.58 -1.66
C ALA A 125 -18.03 5.15 -3.04
N LYS A 126 -17.46 6.36 -3.11
CA LYS A 126 -17.06 6.99 -4.37
C LYS A 126 -15.95 6.22 -5.08
N ILE A 127 -14.90 5.82 -4.35
CA ILE A 127 -13.80 5.01 -4.91
C ILE A 127 -14.33 3.67 -5.39
N SER A 128 -15.28 3.06 -4.66
CA SER A 128 -15.92 1.80 -5.08
C SER A 128 -16.60 1.90 -6.44
N GLY A 129 -17.31 3.02 -6.69
CA GLY A 129 -17.92 3.28 -7.99
C GLY A 129 -16.87 3.39 -9.10
N GLN A 130 -15.82 4.20 -8.89
CA GLN A 130 -14.74 4.38 -9.86
C GLN A 130 -13.99 3.07 -10.15
N VAL A 131 -13.73 2.25 -9.13
CA VAL A 131 -13.04 0.97 -9.29
C VAL A 131 -13.94 -0.05 -10.02
N ALA A 132 -15.25 0.00 -9.81
CA ALA A 132 -16.20 -0.82 -10.55
C ALA A 132 -16.17 -0.53 -12.06
N ASP A 133 -16.01 0.75 -12.45
CA ASP A 133 -15.86 1.16 -13.85
C ASP A 133 -14.56 0.63 -14.50
N VAL A 134 -13.51 0.41 -13.71
CA VAL A 134 -12.25 -0.21 -14.18
C VAL A 134 -12.43 -1.68 -14.54
N GLY A 135 -13.29 -2.40 -13.80
CA GLY A 135 -13.65 -3.78 -14.07
C GLY A 135 -13.76 -4.64 -12.81
N ILE A 136 -14.36 -5.80 -13.01
CA ILE A 136 -14.73 -6.73 -11.92
C ILE A 136 -13.51 -7.20 -11.10
N LEU A 137 -12.36 -7.44 -11.74
CA LEU A 137 -11.15 -7.87 -11.02
C LEU A 137 -10.60 -6.78 -10.09
N ALA A 138 -10.61 -5.52 -10.56
CA ALA A 138 -10.20 -4.38 -9.75
C ALA A 138 -11.16 -4.21 -8.55
N PHE A 139 -12.45 -4.37 -8.77
CA PHE A 139 -13.47 -4.30 -7.73
C PHE A 139 -13.30 -5.39 -6.65
N ILE A 140 -13.08 -6.65 -7.06
CA ILE A 140 -12.81 -7.76 -6.13
C ILE A 140 -11.52 -7.50 -5.34
N SER A 141 -10.47 -7.01 -5.99
CA SER A 141 -9.21 -6.65 -5.30
C SER A 141 -9.44 -5.57 -4.25
N MET A 142 -10.20 -4.54 -4.57
CA MET A 142 -10.54 -3.49 -3.61
C MET A 142 -11.35 -4.04 -2.42
N MET A 143 -12.33 -4.94 -2.66
CA MET A 143 -13.06 -5.60 -1.58
C MET A 143 -12.13 -6.40 -0.66
N ALA A 144 -11.14 -7.11 -1.22
CA ALA A 144 -10.14 -7.82 -0.45
C ALA A 144 -9.31 -6.87 0.44
N TYR A 145 -8.85 -5.74 -0.09
CA TYR A 145 -8.12 -4.73 0.71
C TYR A 145 -8.97 -4.13 1.83
N ILE A 146 -10.25 -3.82 1.57
CA ILE A 146 -11.18 -3.35 2.59
C ILE A 146 -11.36 -4.41 3.68
N SER A 147 -11.52 -5.70 3.31
CA SER A 147 -11.65 -6.80 4.26
C SER A 147 -10.43 -6.94 5.16
N ILE A 148 -9.22 -6.87 4.60
CA ILE A 148 -7.97 -6.90 5.37
C ILE A 148 -7.93 -5.73 6.35
N SER A 149 -8.27 -4.52 5.90
CA SER A 149 -8.26 -3.31 6.73
C SER A 149 -9.27 -3.39 7.87
N LEU A 150 -10.49 -3.86 7.61
CA LEU A 150 -11.50 -4.06 8.65
C LEU A 150 -11.08 -5.12 9.67
N GLY A 151 -10.54 -6.25 9.21
CA GLY A 151 -10.00 -7.29 10.09
C GLY A 151 -8.87 -6.75 10.97
N LEU A 152 -7.98 -5.94 10.39
CA LEU A 152 -6.87 -5.34 11.13
C LEU A 152 -7.36 -4.37 12.20
N ILE A 153 -8.32 -3.48 11.86
CA ILE A 153 -8.90 -2.54 12.82
C ILE A 153 -9.59 -3.28 13.96
N ASN A 154 -10.31 -4.37 13.67
CA ASN A 154 -10.99 -5.17 14.67
C ASN A 154 -10.03 -5.88 15.64
N LEU A 155 -8.80 -6.12 15.26
CA LEU A 155 -7.76 -6.68 16.14
C LEU A 155 -7.12 -5.66 17.08
N PHE A 156 -7.37 -4.35 16.88
CA PHE A 156 -6.85 -3.33 17.80
C PHE A 156 -7.46 -3.44 19.19
N PRO A 157 -6.67 -3.19 20.27
CA PRO A 157 -7.15 -3.21 21.66
C PRO A 157 -7.98 -1.98 22.00
N ILE A 158 -9.03 -1.74 21.22
CA ILE A 158 -9.96 -0.61 21.41
C ILE A 158 -11.25 -1.17 22.01
N PRO A 159 -11.77 -0.59 23.10
CA PRO A 159 -13.07 -0.98 23.64
C PRO A 159 -14.14 -0.97 22.53
N MET A 160 -15.00 -1.99 22.49
CA MET A 160 -16.04 -2.24 21.50
C MET A 160 -15.59 -2.91 20.18
N LEU A 161 -14.29 -3.20 19.99
CA LEU A 161 -13.78 -4.05 18.93
C LEU A 161 -13.37 -5.42 19.48
N ASP A 162 -13.26 -6.42 18.60
CA ASP A 162 -12.92 -7.80 19.00
C ASP A 162 -11.59 -7.90 19.74
N GLY A 163 -10.59 -7.13 19.30
CA GLY A 163 -9.29 -7.03 19.97
C GLY A 163 -9.38 -6.47 21.39
N GLY A 164 -10.30 -5.55 21.65
CA GLY A 164 -10.60 -5.05 23.00
C GLY A 164 -11.15 -6.15 23.90
N HIS A 165 -12.09 -6.94 23.41
CA HIS A 165 -12.64 -8.08 24.16
C HIS A 165 -11.57 -9.14 24.44
N LEU A 166 -10.72 -9.47 23.48
CA LEU A 166 -9.58 -10.38 23.67
C LEU A 166 -8.62 -9.89 24.76
N MET A 167 -8.35 -8.59 24.77
CA MET A 167 -7.50 -7.98 25.81
C MET A 167 -8.16 -8.09 27.21
N PHE A 168 -9.47 -7.81 27.34
CA PHE A 168 -10.20 -7.95 28.61
C PHE A 168 -10.19 -9.40 29.10
N TYR A 169 -10.48 -10.39 28.23
CA TYR A 169 -10.41 -11.80 28.60
C TYR A 169 -8.98 -12.24 28.99
N GLY A 170 -7.96 -11.66 28.38
CA GLY A 170 -6.57 -11.91 28.74
C GLY A 170 -6.24 -11.42 30.15
N ILE A 171 -6.76 -10.25 30.53
CA ILE A 171 -6.56 -9.64 31.86
C ILE A 171 -7.37 -10.34 32.94
N GLU A 172 -8.61 -10.77 32.63
CA GLU A 172 -9.49 -11.43 33.58
C GLU A 172 -9.00 -12.84 33.99
N LYS A 173 -8.13 -13.45 33.16
CA LYS A 173 -7.57 -14.80 33.37
C LYS A 173 -6.29 -14.81 34.18
N VAL A 174 -5.72 -13.65 34.52
CA VAL A 174 -4.52 -13.44 35.34
C VAL A 174 -4.92 -13.03 36.76
#